data_6ee1ffd6605961177c67863531165f8c
#
_entry.id   6ee1ffd6605961177c67863531165f8c
#
_cell.length_a   1.000
_cell.length_b   1.000
_cell.length_c   1.000
_cell.angle_alpha   90.00
_cell.angle_beta   90.00
_cell.angle_gamma   90.00
#
_symmetry.space_group_name_H-M   'P 1'
#
loop_
_entity.id
_entity.type
_entity.pdbx_description
1 polymer ?
#
loop_
_entity_poly.entity_id
_entity_poly.type
_entity_poly.pdbx_seq_one_letter_code
_entity_poly.pdbx_strand_id
1 'polypeptide(L)'
;GIRHFAWLCLNPKEGEDRVLAREVLRRIPRYLESPTVLGIGEIGLNRVTRNEIATFRDHVDLAIEHDQLIHIHTPHLEDKYKGTRTIVDILTEYDRIDPSRVMIDHAEEHTLPMILENGFWTGLTLYPQTKVSPERAIDMYERYGTDRICVASACDWGPSLPDAVPHVALAMRRRGHAADLIDSIIYHNPIKFLGQSPKFDVGVDAARRNGAEKALPRSESDAKSSAGVAAA
;
A
#
# COMPACT_ATOMS: atom_id res chain seq x y z
N GLY A 1 -3.44 22.59 -2.78
CA GLY A 1 -2.18 21.97 -3.16
C GLY A 1 -2.15 20.49 -2.81
N ILE A 2 -1.16 19.75 -3.28
CA ILE A 2 -0.93 18.34 -2.95
C ILE A 2 -0.05 18.27 -1.71
N ARG A 3 -0.44 17.47 -0.71
CA ARG A 3 0.41 17.16 0.44
C ARG A 3 1.28 15.96 0.09
N HIS A 4 2.56 16.07 0.38
CA HIS A 4 3.53 15.00 0.17
C HIS A 4 4.01 14.46 1.50
N PHE A 5 4.08 13.13 1.59
CA PHE A 5 4.67 12.43 2.71
C PHE A 5 5.85 11.60 2.22
N ALA A 6 6.78 11.33 3.10
CA ALA A 6 8.01 10.62 2.79
C ALA A 6 8.20 9.38 3.65
N TRP A 7 8.91 8.43 3.12
CA TRP A 7 9.46 7.27 3.80
C TRP A 7 10.97 7.29 3.66
N LEU A 8 11.69 6.83 4.67
CA LEU A 8 13.15 6.89 4.68
C LEU A 8 13.77 5.50 4.70
N CYS A 9 14.72 5.26 3.82
CA CYS A 9 15.46 4.00 3.77
C CYS A 9 16.77 4.13 2.99
N LEU A 10 17.56 3.05 2.99
CA LEU A 10 18.42 2.70 1.87
C LEU A 10 17.61 1.84 0.90
N ASN A 11 17.61 2.18 -0.38
CA ASN A 11 16.92 1.38 -1.40
C ASN A 11 17.41 -0.08 -1.38
N PRO A 12 16.53 -1.09 -1.44
CA PRO A 12 16.92 -2.50 -1.43
C PRO A 12 18.00 -2.88 -2.45
N LYS A 13 18.02 -2.21 -3.62
CA LYS A 13 19.04 -2.45 -4.66
C LYS A 13 20.46 -2.08 -4.22
N GLU A 14 20.58 -1.18 -3.24
CA GLU A 14 21.86 -0.75 -2.67
C GLU A 14 22.24 -1.57 -1.43
N GLY A 15 21.42 -2.53 -1.03
CA GLY A 15 21.59 -3.36 0.17
C GLY A 15 22.87 -4.20 0.20
N GLU A 16 23.52 -4.42 -0.95
CA GLU A 16 24.80 -5.11 -1.06
C GLU A 16 25.96 -4.31 -0.45
N ASP A 17 25.91 -2.98 -0.50
CA ASP A 17 26.93 -2.13 0.12
C ASP A 17 26.63 -1.93 1.61
N ARG A 18 27.21 -2.82 2.44
CA ARG A 18 27.06 -2.77 3.90
C ARG A 18 27.71 -1.55 4.56
N VAL A 19 28.66 -0.89 3.89
CA VAL A 19 29.27 0.36 4.39
C VAL A 19 28.30 1.50 4.17
N LEU A 20 27.80 1.64 2.96
CA LEU A 20 26.76 2.63 2.63
C LEU A 20 25.50 2.43 3.48
N ALA A 21 25.06 1.18 3.66
CA ALA A 21 23.89 0.86 4.47
C ALA A 21 24.02 1.39 5.90
N ARG A 22 25.13 1.09 6.58
CA ARG A 22 25.38 1.60 7.94
C ARG A 22 25.47 3.12 8.00
N GLU A 23 26.02 3.76 6.98
CA GLU A 23 26.10 5.22 6.94
C GLU A 23 24.72 5.86 6.79
N VAL A 24 23.88 5.34 5.89
CA VAL A 24 22.51 5.83 5.68
C VAL A 24 21.67 5.60 6.93
N LEU A 25 21.65 4.38 7.47
CA LEU A 25 20.88 4.02 8.67
C LEU A 25 21.20 4.92 9.86
N ARG A 26 22.48 5.23 10.08
CA ARG A 26 22.90 6.16 11.15
C ARG A 26 22.32 7.58 10.96
N ARG A 27 22.00 7.99 9.74
CA ARG A 27 21.48 9.33 9.44
C ARG A 27 19.97 9.42 9.53
N ILE A 28 19.25 8.32 9.29
CA ILE A 28 17.77 8.31 9.25
C ILE A 28 17.14 8.91 10.52
N PRO A 29 17.57 8.56 11.75
CA PRO A 29 16.89 9.03 12.97
C PRO A 29 16.73 10.54 13.04
N ARG A 30 17.72 11.32 12.61
CA ARG A 30 17.65 12.79 12.62
C ARG A 30 16.53 13.37 11.75
N TYR A 31 16.03 12.60 10.77
CA TYR A 31 14.98 13.05 9.86
C TYR A 31 13.59 12.49 10.23
N LEU A 32 13.54 11.52 11.14
CA LEU A 32 12.27 10.94 11.58
C LEU A 32 11.38 11.96 12.29
N GLU A 33 11.94 13.04 12.83
CA GLU A 33 11.17 14.12 13.46
C GLU A 33 10.46 15.04 12.43
N SER A 34 10.79 14.94 11.16
CA SER A 34 10.13 15.74 10.11
C SER A 34 8.62 15.45 10.09
N PRO A 35 7.77 16.50 10.01
CA PRO A 35 6.31 16.34 10.04
C PRO A 35 5.74 15.62 8.82
N THR A 36 6.54 15.40 7.79
CA THR A 36 6.13 14.72 6.57
C THR A 36 6.65 13.29 6.45
N VAL A 37 7.50 12.83 7.37
CA VAL A 37 8.05 11.47 7.34
C VAL A 37 7.13 10.54 8.13
N LEU A 38 6.53 9.56 7.45
CA LEU A 38 5.56 8.63 8.04
C LEU A 38 6.19 7.39 8.65
N GLY A 39 7.39 6.99 8.19
CA GLY A 39 8.02 5.78 8.67
C GLY A 39 9.28 5.40 7.90
N ILE A 40 9.67 4.15 8.08
CA ILE A 40 10.82 3.50 7.43
C ILE A 40 10.35 2.75 6.19
N GLY A 41 10.87 3.11 5.04
CA GLY A 41 10.51 2.51 3.75
C GLY A 41 11.01 3.31 2.54
N GLU A 42 11.06 2.68 1.43
CA GLU A 42 10.71 1.31 1.04
C GLU A 42 11.92 0.40 1.29
N ILE A 43 11.90 -0.43 2.34
CA ILE A 43 12.96 -1.38 2.69
C ILE A 43 12.65 -2.75 2.08
N GLY A 44 13.59 -3.70 2.04
CA GLY A 44 13.24 -5.03 1.55
C GLY A 44 14.40 -5.76 0.89
N LEU A 45 14.04 -6.65 -0.03
CA LEU A 45 14.97 -7.52 -0.73
C LEU A 45 14.82 -7.35 -2.24
N ASN A 46 15.94 -7.39 -2.97
CA ASN A 46 15.96 -7.33 -4.44
C ASN A 46 16.45 -8.65 -5.05
N ARG A 47 17.54 -9.20 -4.54
CA ARG A 47 18.19 -10.48 -4.99
C ARG A 47 18.20 -11.56 -3.92
N VAL A 48 17.69 -11.25 -2.73
CA VAL A 48 17.65 -12.17 -1.58
C VAL A 48 19.05 -12.64 -1.15
N THR A 49 20.02 -11.72 -1.16
CA THR A 49 21.38 -12.01 -0.73
C THR A 49 21.55 -11.86 0.78
N ARG A 50 22.67 -12.38 1.31
CA ARG A 50 22.98 -12.23 2.74
C ARG A 50 23.14 -10.77 3.17
N ASN A 51 23.72 -9.93 2.31
CA ASN A 51 23.91 -8.51 2.60
C ASN A 51 22.60 -7.76 2.59
N GLU A 52 21.71 -8.02 1.62
CA GLU A 52 20.37 -7.46 1.58
C GLU A 52 19.56 -7.86 2.82
N ILE A 53 19.59 -9.15 3.21
CA ILE A 53 18.90 -9.65 4.41
C ILE A 53 19.42 -8.93 5.66
N ALA A 54 20.74 -8.80 5.80
CA ALA A 54 21.33 -8.09 6.94
C ALA A 54 20.94 -6.59 6.94
N THR A 55 20.92 -5.94 5.76
CA THR A 55 20.49 -4.55 5.63
C THR A 55 18.99 -4.39 5.93
N PHE A 56 18.17 -5.34 5.50
CA PHE A 56 16.74 -5.36 5.79
C PHE A 56 16.49 -5.46 7.31
N ARG A 57 17.17 -6.39 8.00
CA ARG A 57 17.07 -6.53 9.46
C ARG A 57 17.48 -5.25 10.18
N ASP A 58 18.60 -4.61 9.78
CA ASP A 58 19.02 -3.35 10.39
C ASP A 58 17.95 -2.24 10.25
N HIS A 59 17.22 -2.20 9.15
CA HIS A 59 16.09 -1.25 8.98
C HIS A 59 14.88 -1.63 9.85
N VAL A 60 14.58 -2.91 9.99
CA VAL A 60 13.50 -3.39 10.86
C VAL A 60 13.82 -3.04 12.31
N ASP A 61 15.05 -3.28 12.77
CA ASP A 61 15.50 -2.92 14.11
C ASP A 61 15.35 -1.40 14.35
N LEU A 62 15.76 -0.59 13.37
CA LEU A 62 15.60 0.87 13.43
C LEU A 62 14.14 1.30 13.52
N ALA A 63 13.26 0.66 12.75
CA ALA A 63 11.81 0.96 12.78
C ALA A 63 11.19 0.63 14.14
N ILE A 64 11.59 -0.51 14.74
CA ILE A 64 11.14 -0.92 16.07
C ILE A 64 11.67 0.04 17.14
N GLU A 65 12.95 0.42 17.08
CA GLU A 65 13.58 1.34 18.04
C GLU A 65 12.87 2.70 18.09
N HIS A 66 12.43 3.19 16.93
CA HIS A 66 11.81 4.50 16.78
C HIS A 66 10.28 4.46 16.65
N ASP A 67 9.64 3.32 16.87
CA ASP A 67 8.17 3.11 16.75
C ASP A 67 7.60 3.63 15.43
N GLN A 68 8.22 3.26 14.32
CA GLN A 68 7.84 3.72 12.98
C GLN A 68 6.95 2.71 12.24
N LEU A 69 6.10 3.21 11.34
CA LEU A 69 5.46 2.36 10.32
C LEU A 69 6.54 1.80 9.38
N ILE A 70 6.30 0.61 8.86
CA ILE A 70 7.22 -0.07 7.94
C ILE A 70 6.55 -0.27 6.58
N HIS A 71 7.24 0.13 5.51
CA HIS A 71 6.83 -0.11 4.14
C HIS A 71 7.90 -0.93 3.42
N ILE A 72 7.51 -2.06 2.82
CA ILE A 72 8.44 -3.10 2.37
C ILE A 72 8.28 -3.37 0.88
N HIS A 73 9.42 -3.35 0.19
CA HIS A 73 9.59 -3.80 -1.19
C HIS A 73 9.81 -5.31 -1.25
N THR A 74 9.11 -5.99 -2.15
CA THR A 74 9.36 -7.39 -2.48
C THR A 74 10.14 -7.53 -3.79
N PRO A 75 10.99 -8.56 -3.94
CA PRO A 75 11.72 -8.81 -5.18
C PRO A 75 10.81 -8.87 -6.40
N HIS A 76 11.37 -8.59 -7.55
CA HIS A 76 10.66 -8.65 -8.82
C HIS A 76 10.97 -9.96 -9.55
N LEU A 77 10.11 -10.33 -10.50
CA LEU A 77 10.27 -11.51 -11.35
C LEU A 77 10.33 -12.84 -10.57
N GLU A 78 11.27 -13.72 -10.92
CA GLU A 78 11.38 -15.10 -10.44
C GLU A 78 11.66 -15.26 -8.94
N ASP A 79 12.29 -14.28 -8.33
CA ASP A 79 12.59 -14.31 -6.89
C ASP A 79 11.45 -13.80 -6.01
N LYS A 80 10.33 -13.39 -6.59
CA LYS A 80 9.22 -12.75 -5.85
C LYS A 80 8.67 -13.64 -4.74
N TYR A 81 8.33 -14.89 -5.02
CA TYR A 81 7.77 -15.78 -4.00
C TYR A 81 8.76 -16.07 -2.89
N LYS A 82 9.98 -16.45 -3.26
CA LYS A 82 11.07 -16.71 -2.31
C LYS A 82 11.38 -15.47 -1.47
N GLY A 83 11.50 -14.31 -2.10
CA GLY A 83 11.80 -13.08 -1.40
C GLY A 83 10.69 -12.62 -0.47
N THR A 84 9.43 -12.72 -0.90
CA THR A 84 8.28 -12.39 -0.05
C THR A 84 8.21 -13.34 1.16
N ARG A 85 8.43 -14.66 0.96
CA ARG A 85 8.50 -15.61 2.06
C ARG A 85 9.63 -15.28 3.02
N THR A 86 10.82 -15.01 2.50
CA THR A 86 11.96 -14.62 3.34
C THR A 86 11.66 -13.36 4.17
N ILE A 87 11.00 -12.37 3.59
CA ILE A 87 10.57 -11.16 4.30
C ILE A 87 9.59 -11.53 5.42
N VAL A 88 8.54 -12.30 5.12
CA VAL A 88 7.54 -12.72 6.11
C VAL A 88 8.18 -13.54 7.22
N ASP A 89 9.03 -14.52 6.88
CA ASP A 89 9.73 -15.35 7.85
C ASP A 89 10.59 -14.49 8.81
N ILE A 90 11.33 -13.52 8.27
CA ILE A 90 12.13 -12.58 9.08
C ILE A 90 11.24 -11.75 10.00
N LEU A 91 10.16 -11.16 9.50
CA LEU A 91 9.28 -10.31 10.30
C LEU A 91 8.60 -11.08 11.44
N THR A 92 8.27 -12.35 11.23
CA THR A 92 7.66 -13.20 12.24
C THR A 92 8.62 -13.67 13.33
N GLU A 93 9.95 -13.49 13.14
CA GLU A 93 10.95 -13.72 14.19
C GLU A 93 10.98 -12.58 15.26
N TYR A 94 10.36 -11.45 14.97
CA TYR A 94 10.37 -10.27 15.85
C TYR A 94 9.11 -10.21 16.74
N ASP A 95 9.21 -10.52 18.00
CA ASP A 95 8.09 -10.43 18.98
C ASP A 95 7.54 -9.00 19.15
N ARG A 96 8.31 -7.98 18.78
CA ARG A 96 7.95 -6.56 18.95
C ARG A 96 7.31 -5.94 17.71
N ILE A 97 7.19 -6.67 16.61
CA ILE A 97 6.50 -6.18 15.41
C ILE A 97 4.99 -6.34 15.59
N ASP A 98 4.26 -5.24 15.40
CA ASP A 98 2.83 -5.29 15.17
C ASP A 98 2.58 -5.41 13.66
N PRO A 99 2.08 -6.57 13.18
CA PRO A 99 1.81 -6.78 11.77
C PRO A 99 0.87 -5.73 11.15
N SER A 100 -0.03 -5.15 11.96
CA SER A 100 -0.95 -4.11 11.49
C SER A 100 -0.24 -2.80 11.12
N ARG A 101 1.03 -2.62 11.51
CA ARG A 101 1.86 -1.45 11.22
C ARG A 101 2.86 -1.67 10.08
N VAL A 102 2.78 -2.81 9.42
CA VAL A 102 3.68 -3.20 8.32
C VAL A 102 2.89 -3.37 7.03
N MET A 103 3.32 -2.72 5.96
CA MET A 103 2.82 -2.91 4.60
C MET A 103 3.88 -3.58 3.74
N ILE A 104 3.53 -4.71 3.14
CA ILE A 104 4.36 -5.43 2.16
C ILE A 104 3.82 -5.13 0.77
N ASP A 105 4.57 -4.36 0.00
CA ASP A 105 4.16 -3.87 -1.32
C ASP A 105 4.55 -4.82 -2.47
N HIS A 106 4.02 -4.52 -3.64
CA HIS A 106 4.20 -5.26 -4.88
C HIS A 106 3.68 -6.70 -4.82
N ALA A 107 2.65 -6.97 -4.01
CA ALA A 107 2.03 -8.29 -3.95
C ALA A 107 1.40 -8.67 -5.31
N GLU A 108 1.36 -9.96 -5.56
CA GLU A 108 0.70 -10.60 -6.69
C GLU A 108 -0.11 -11.80 -6.22
N GLU A 109 -0.89 -12.42 -7.10
CA GLU A 109 -1.85 -13.47 -6.77
C GLU A 109 -1.26 -14.62 -5.93
N HIS A 110 0.02 -14.94 -6.14
CA HIS A 110 0.69 -16.05 -5.47
C HIS A 110 1.40 -15.66 -4.15
N THR A 111 1.56 -14.36 -3.89
CA THR A 111 2.18 -13.85 -2.65
C THR A 111 1.17 -13.23 -1.69
N LEU A 112 0.07 -12.70 -2.20
CA LEU A 112 -0.98 -12.05 -1.43
C LEU A 112 -1.52 -12.90 -0.26
N PRO A 113 -1.88 -14.19 -0.43
CA PRO A 113 -2.39 -14.99 0.67
C PRO A 113 -1.41 -15.07 1.85
N MET A 114 -0.13 -15.32 1.56
CA MET A 114 0.91 -15.42 2.58
C MET A 114 1.03 -14.15 3.43
N ILE A 115 0.93 -12.97 2.79
CA ILE A 115 1.02 -11.68 3.47
C ILE A 115 -0.18 -11.49 4.40
N LEU A 116 -1.40 -11.72 3.89
CA LEU A 116 -2.64 -11.52 4.64
C LEU A 116 -2.80 -12.50 5.80
N GLU A 117 -2.42 -13.78 5.60
CA GLU A 117 -2.46 -14.83 6.64
C GLU A 117 -1.57 -14.51 7.84
N ASN A 118 -0.47 -13.78 7.63
CA ASN A 118 0.43 -13.32 8.69
C ASN A 118 0.04 -11.94 9.29
N GLY A 119 -1.12 -11.40 8.93
CA GLY A 119 -1.66 -10.19 9.54
C GLY A 119 -1.14 -8.88 8.97
N PHE A 120 -0.26 -8.91 7.98
CA PHE A 120 0.31 -7.71 7.36
C PHE A 120 -0.67 -7.00 6.44
N TRP A 121 -0.43 -5.71 6.21
CA TRP A 121 -1.01 -4.98 5.09
C TRP A 121 -0.28 -5.32 3.81
N THR A 122 -0.97 -5.18 2.69
CA THR A 122 -0.35 -5.36 1.38
C THR A 122 -0.70 -4.24 0.41
N GLY A 123 0.27 -3.91 -0.44
CA GLY A 123 0.12 -2.98 -1.54
C GLY A 123 0.10 -3.70 -2.89
N LEU A 124 -0.88 -3.36 -3.73
CA LEU A 124 -0.91 -3.74 -5.14
C LEU A 124 -0.44 -2.55 -5.96
N THR A 125 0.80 -2.61 -6.42
CA THR A 125 1.39 -1.55 -7.23
C THR A 125 0.97 -1.71 -8.69
N LEU A 126 0.26 -0.72 -9.20
CA LEU A 126 -0.30 -0.75 -10.54
C LEU A 126 0.72 -0.31 -11.59
N TYR A 127 1.33 -1.29 -12.22
CA TYR A 127 2.10 -1.16 -13.45
C TYR A 127 1.50 -2.10 -14.51
N PRO A 128 0.54 -1.64 -15.31
CA PRO A 128 -0.28 -2.51 -16.17
C PRO A 128 0.50 -3.43 -17.09
N GLN A 129 1.73 -3.04 -17.47
CA GLN A 129 2.57 -3.83 -18.37
C GLN A 129 3.56 -4.74 -17.64
N THR A 130 3.96 -4.41 -16.42
CA THR A 130 5.09 -5.07 -15.76
C THR A 130 4.80 -5.64 -14.37
N LYS A 131 3.70 -5.25 -13.75
CA LYS A 131 3.25 -5.77 -12.45
C LYS A 131 1.75 -6.11 -12.50
N VAL A 132 0.93 -5.43 -11.71
CA VAL A 132 -0.51 -5.70 -11.60
C VAL A 132 -1.30 -4.72 -12.47
N SER A 133 -2.21 -5.23 -13.32
CA SER A 133 -3.20 -4.41 -14.02
C SER A 133 -4.41 -4.12 -13.11
N PRO A 134 -5.22 -3.11 -13.44
CA PRO A 134 -6.48 -2.87 -12.72
C PRO A 134 -7.37 -4.10 -12.64
N GLU A 135 -7.50 -4.87 -13.71
CA GLU A 135 -8.33 -6.08 -13.78
C GLU A 135 -7.81 -7.18 -12.85
N ARG A 136 -6.49 -7.43 -12.82
CA ARG A 136 -5.86 -8.39 -11.90
C ARG A 136 -6.04 -7.98 -10.45
N ALA A 137 -5.93 -6.67 -10.14
CA ALA A 137 -6.18 -6.17 -8.81
C ALA A 137 -7.62 -6.47 -8.37
N ILE A 138 -8.60 -6.27 -9.26
CA ILE A 138 -10.01 -6.55 -8.97
C ILE A 138 -10.24 -8.05 -8.77
N ASP A 139 -9.66 -8.91 -9.60
CA ASP A 139 -9.75 -10.37 -9.44
C ASP A 139 -9.19 -10.83 -8.08
N MET A 140 -8.11 -10.19 -7.59
CA MET A 140 -7.58 -10.44 -6.25
C MET A 140 -8.53 -9.97 -5.15
N TYR A 141 -9.15 -8.80 -5.28
CA TYR A 141 -10.17 -8.32 -4.33
C TYR A 141 -11.38 -9.23 -4.27
N GLU A 142 -11.89 -9.66 -5.42
CA GLU A 142 -13.03 -10.57 -5.50
C GLU A 142 -12.74 -11.92 -4.83
N ARG A 143 -11.49 -12.38 -4.91
CA ARG A 143 -11.06 -13.65 -4.35
C ARG A 143 -10.72 -13.61 -2.86
N TYR A 144 -10.04 -12.56 -2.41
CA TYR A 144 -9.43 -12.48 -1.08
C TYR A 144 -10.09 -11.45 -0.16
N GLY A 145 -11.05 -10.69 -0.67
CA GLY A 145 -11.66 -9.57 0.04
C GLY A 145 -10.80 -8.31 -0.04
N THR A 146 -11.20 -7.30 0.71
CA THR A 146 -10.58 -5.97 0.66
C THR A 146 -9.85 -5.57 1.92
N ASP A 147 -9.94 -6.38 2.99
CA ASP A 147 -9.29 -6.05 4.26
C ASP A 147 -7.78 -6.04 4.12
N ARG A 148 -7.17 -4.97 4.61
CA ARG A 148 -5.71 -4.76 4.60
C ARG A 148 -5.05 -4.78 3.21
N ILE A 149 -5.79 -4.52 2.14
CA ILE A 149 -5.26 -4.38 0.79
C ILE A 149 -5.38 -2.93 0.37
N CYS A 150 -4.26 -2.35 -0.05
CA CYS A 150 -4.17 -1.03 -0.66
C CYS A 150 -3.80 -1.15 -2.14
N VAL A 151 -4.13 -0.14 -2.91
CA VAL A 151 -3.72 -0.03 -4.31
C VAL A 151 -2.99 1.29 -4.52
N ALA A 152 -1.92 1.28 -5.28
CA ALA A 152 -1.11 2.46 -5.55
C ALA A 152 -0.80 2.62 -7.03
N SER A 153 -0.89 3.87 -7.52
CA SER A 153 -0.23 4.26 -8.76
C SER A 153 1.26 4.44 -8.50
N ALA A 154 2.09 4.09 -9.47
CA ALA A 154 3.53 4.30 -9.37
C ALA A 154 4.06 5.00 -10.63
N CYS A 155 5.11 5.81 -10.47
CA CYS A 155 5.62 6.69 -11.52
C CYS A 155 7.15 6.71 -11.58
N ASP A 156 7.82 5.78 -10.93
CA ASP A 156 9.27 5.79 -10.71
C ASP A 156 10.06 4.87 -11.62
N TRP A 157 9.39 3.90 -12.27
CA TRP A 157 10.07 2.86 -13.05
C TRP A 157 9.29 2.41 -14.28
N GLY A 158 9.94 2.47 -15.45
CA GLY A 158 9.39 1.96 -16.72
C GLY A 158 8.07 2.65 -17.14
N PRO A 159 7.33 2.03 -18.05
CA PRO A 159 6.01 2.51 -18.45
C PRO A 159 5.05 2.48 -17.25
N SER A 160 4.68 3.65 -16.77
CA SER A 160 3.84 3.83 -15.59
C SER A 160 2.58 4.64 -15.93
N LEU A 161 1.56 4.54 -15.07
CA LEU A 161 0.27 5.18 -15.26
C LEU A 161 -0.08 5.93 -13.95
N PRO A 162 0.13 7.25 -13.89
CA PRO A 162 -0.09 8.05 -12.67
C PRO A 162 -1.53 7.99 -12.17
N ASP A 163 -2.49 7.77 -13.07
CA ASP A 163 -3.93 7.67 -12.79
C ASP A 163 -4.44 6.22 -12.71
N ALA A 164 -3.56 5.25 -12.45
CA ALA A 164 -3.94 3.84 -12.37
C ALA A 164 -4.97 3.56 -11.26
N VAL A 165 -4.92 4.23 -10.12
CA VAL A 165 -5.92 4.08 -9.05
C VAL A 165 -7.32 4.52 -9.49
N PRO A 166 -7.54 5.69 -10.11
CA PRO A 166 -8.81 6.01 -10.75
C PRO A 166 -9.30 4.97 -11.76
N HIS A 167 -8.39 4.34 -12.51
CA HIS A 167 -8.77 3.28 -13.45
C HIS A 167 -9.29 2.02 -12.75
N VAL A 168 -8.73 1.63 -11.61
CA VAL A 168 -9.30 0.54 -10.77
C VAL A 168 -10.71 0.90 -10.32
N ALA A 169 -10.93 2.10 -9.80
CA ALA A 169 -12.25 2.55 -9.37
C ALA A 169 -13.28 2.50 -10.52
N LEU A 170 -12.88 2.94 -11.72
CA LEU A 170 -13.72 2.88 -12.91
C LEU A 170 -14.01 1.44 -13.33
N ALA A 171 -13.02 0.56 -13.35
CA ALA A 171 -13.17 -0.84 -13.73
C ALA A 171 -14.06 -1.59 -12.72
N MET A 172 -13.91 -1.32 -11.42
CA MET A 172 -14.80 -1.87 -10.39
C MET A 172 -16.26 -1.45 -10.59
N ARG A 173 -16.51 -0.16 -10.87
CA ARG A 173 -17.88 0.32 -11.20
C ARG A 173 -18.46 -0.40 -12.42
N ARG A 174 -17.67 -0.61 -13.46
CA ARG A 174 -18.08 -1.34 -14.67
C ARG A 174 -18.38 -2.82 -14.41
N ARG A 175 -17.71 -3.43 -13.43
CA ARG A 175 -18.01 -4.78 -12.92
C ARG A 175 -19.23 -4.83 -11.98
N GLY A 176 -19.80 -3.68 -11.60
CA GLY A 176 -21.00 -3.61 -10.76
C GLY A 176 -20.73 -3.60 -9.26
N HIS A 177 -19.49 -3.33 -8.82
CA HIS A 177 -19.17 -3.21 -7.41
C HIS A 177 -19.85 -1.98 -6.78
N ALA A 178 -20.29 -2.11 -5.53
CA ALA A 178 -20.87 -1.03 -4.75
C ALA A 178 -19.84 0.08 -4.46
N ALA A 179 -20.30 1.32 -4.34
CA ALA A 179 -19.44 2.47 -4.08
C ALA A 179 -18.63 2.31 -2.79
N ASP A 180 -19.26 1.83 -1.71
CA ASP A 180 -18.60 1.62 -0.41
C ASP A 180 -17.42 0.64 -0.51
N LEU A 181 -17.54 -0.41 -1.34
CA LEU A 181 -16.45 -1.36 -1.56
C LEU A 181 -15.29 -0.69 -2.31
N ILE A 182 -15.60 0.11 -3.32
CA ILE A 182 -14.60 0.88 -4.07
C ILE A 182 -13.89 1.86 -3.14
N ASP A 183 -14.64 2.61 -2.34
CA ASP A 183 -14.10 3.58 -1.39
C ASP A 183 -13.24 2.90 -0.30
N SER A 184 -13.58 1.68 0.10
CA SER A 184 -12.76 0.89 1.03
C SER A 184 -11.34 0.71 0.51
N ILE A 185 -11.17 0.37 -0.76
CA ILE A 185 -9.88 0.05 -1.36
C ILE A 185 -9.07 1.31 -1.69
N ILE A 186 -9.71 2.30 -2.32
CA ILE A 186 -8.99 3.47 -2.84
C ILE A 186 -8.83 4.59 -1.82
N TYR A 187 -9.59 4.56 -0.71
CA TYR A 187 -9.61 5.63 0.27
C TYR A 187 -9.48 5.14 1.72
N HIS A 188 -10.40 4.28 2.20
CA HIS A 188 -10.44 3.95 3.63
C HIS A 188 -9.23 3.11 4.07
N ASN A 189 -8.80 2.14 3.29
CA ASN A 189 -7.63 1.31 3.62
C ASN A 189 -6.33 2.12 3.69
N PRO A 190 -5.96 2.95 2.68
CA PRO A 190 -4.81 3.82 2.80
C PRO A 190 -4.88 4.76 4.03
N ILE A 191 -6.04 5.37 4.29
CA ILE A 191 -6.22 6.23 5.47
C ILE A 191 -6.05 5.44 6.77
N LYS A 192 -6.59 4.22 6.84
CA LYS A 192 -6.47 3.36 8.03
C LYS A 192 -5.01 2.97 8.30
N PHE A 193 -4.27 2.62 7.27
CA PHE A 193 -2.85 2.26 7.42
C PHE A 193 -2.00 3.47 7.76
N LEU A 194 -2.04 4.52 6.93
CA LEU A 194 -1.19 5.70 7.07
C LEU A 194 -1.56 6.52 8.32
N GLY A 195 -2.84 6.53 8.69
CA GLY A 195 -3.36 7.23 9.88
C GLY A 195 -2.85 6.70 11.22
N GLN A 196 -2.14 5.56 11.23
CA GLN A 196 -1.42 5.09 12.41
C GLN A 196 -0.17 5.94 12.72
N SER A 197 0.34 6.69 11.74
CA SER A 197 1.36 7.70 11.99
C SER A 197 0.72 8.97 12.53
N PRO A 198 1.16 9.51 13.68
CA PRO A 198 0.61 10.76 14.23
C PRO A 198 0.87 11.97 13.32
N LYS A 199 1.73 11.82 12.33
CA LYS A 199 2.09 12.87 11.36
C LYS A 199 1.17 12.87 10.13
N PHE A 200 0.38 11.81 9.94
CA PHE A 200 -0.53 11.71 8.81
C PHE A 200 -1.81 12.49 9.10
N ASP A 201 -1.77 13.80 8.83
CA ASP A 201 -2.95 14.65 8.84
C ASP A 201 -3.24 15.17 7.43
N VAL A 202 -4.29 14.66 6.83
CA VAL A 202 -4.76 15.08 5.50
C VAL A 202 -5.94 16.04 5.58
N GLY A 203 -6.30 16.49 6.78
CA GLY A 203 -7.44 17.40 6.99
C GLY A 203 -8.76 16.75 6.60
N VAL A 204 -8.88 15.44 6.78
CA VAL A 204 -10.11 14.70 6.52
C VAL A 204 -11.12 15.09 7.60
N ASP A 205 -12.27 15.65 7.21
CA ASP A 205 -13.33 16.01 8.15
C ASP A 205 -13.69 14.83 9.06
N ALA A 206 -13.85 15.10 10.36
CA ALA A 206 -14.21 14.08 11.35
C ALA A 206 -15.53 13.35 10.98
N ALA A 207 -16.41 13.98 10.22
CA ALA A 207 -17.65 13.40 9.70
C ALA A 207 -17.40 12.23 8.72
N ARG A 208 -16.32 12.28 7.92
CA ARG A 208 -15.93 11.16 7.04
C ARG A 208 -15.25 10.02 7.80
N ARG A 209 -14.54 10.34 8.88
CA ARG A 209 -13.91 9.32 9.74
C ARG A 209 -14.93 8.40 10.42
N ASN A 210 -16.14 8.87 10.63
CA ASN A 210 -17.19 8.15 11.36
C ASN A 210 -18.24 7.46 10.46
N GLY A 211 -18.03 7.40 9.13
CA GLY A 211 -18.96 6.71 8.21
C GLY A 211 -20.37 7.34 8.13
N ALA A 212 -20.54 8.57 8.63
CA ALA A 212 -21.83 9.28 8.57
C ALA A 212 -21.92 10.00 7.22
N GLU A 213 -22.22 9.27 6.16
CA GLU A 213 -22.52 9.83 4.84
C GLU A 213 -23.94 10.38 4.80
N LYS A 214 -24.08 11.69 4.67
CA LYS A 214 -25.32 12.26 4.13
C LYS A 214 -25.30 12.00 2.63
N ALA A 215 -26.20 11.15 2.15
CA ALA A 215 -26.44 10.93 0.74
C ALA A 215 -26.50 12.26 -0.02
N LEU A 216 -25.70 12.40 -1.05
CA LEU A 216 -25.81 13.53 -1.98
C LEU A 216 -27.25 13.57 -2.54
N PRO A 217 -27.89 14.72 -2.59
CA PRO A 217 -29.23 14.82 -3.18
C PRO A 217 -29.12 14.37 -4.66
N ARG A 218 -29.97 13.43 -5.05
CA ARG A 218 -30.10 13.03 -6.46
C ARG A 218 -30.43 14.26 -7.27
N SER A 219 -29.72 14.48 -8.37
CA SER A 219 -30.02 15.57 -9.29
C SER A 219 -31.43 15.36 -9.87
N GLU A 220 -32.23 16.42 -9.97
CA GLU A 220 -33.61 16.38 -10.50
C GLU A 220 -33.72 15.92 -11.97
N SER A 221 -32.59 15.60 -12.62
CA SER A 221 -32.54 15.09 -14.00
C SER A 221 -32.95 13.62 -14.15
N ASP A 222 -32.88 12.81 -13.07
CA ASP A 222 -33.20 11.38 -13.15
C ASP A 222 -34.72 11.06 -12.93
N ALA A 223 -35.51 12.06 -12.52
CA ALA A 223 -36.93 11.88 -12.25
C ALA A 223 -37.84 11.96 -13.51
N LYS A 224 -37.30 12.35 -14.67
CA LYS A 224 -38.10 12.52 -15.90
C LYS A 224 -38.04 11.36 -16.90
N SER A 225 -37.25 10.32 -16.61
CA SER A 225 -37.12 9.17 -17.55
C SER A 225 -38.06 7.99 -17.28
N SER A 226 -38.81 7.97 -16.16
CA SER A 226 -39.66 6.83 -15.80
C SER A 226 -41.17 7.04 -16.01
N ALA A 227 -41.60 8.15 -16.61
CA ALA A 227 -43.03 8.49 -16.80
C ALA A 227 -43.50 8.41 -18.28
N GLY A 228 -42.83 7.64 -19.14
CA GLY A 228 -43.08 7.66 -20.58
C GLY A 228 -43.20 6.29 -21.27
N VAL A 229 -43.61 5.21 -20.58
CA VAL A 229 -43.99 3.95 -21.23
C VAL A 229 -45.15 3.29 -20.51
N ALA A 230 -46.32 3.88 -20.69
CA ALA A 230 -47.63 3.21 -20.46
C ALA A 230 -48.69 3.96 -21.23
N ALA A 231 -48.85 3.69 -22.54
CA ALA A 231 -50.06 3.82 -23.35
C ALA A 231 -49.68 3.84 -24.86
N ALA A 232 -49.65 2.72 -25.48
CA ALA A 232 -50.18 2.46 -26.84
C ALA A 232 -50.01 0.98 -27.16
#